data_815c080c969fa20459cf5cce58f4eb38
#
_entry.id   815c080c969fa20459cf5cce58f4eb38
#
_cell.length_a   1.000
_cell.length_b   1.000
_cell.length_c   1.000
_cell.angle_alpha   90.00
_cell.angle_beta   90.00
_cell.angle_gamma   90.00
#
_symmetry.space_group_name_H-M   'P 1'
#
loop_
_entity.id
_entity.type
_entity.pdbx_description
1 polymer ?
#
loop_
_entity_poly.entity_id
_entity_poly.type
_entity_poly.pdbx_seq_one_letter_code
_entity_poly.pdbx_strand_id
1 'polypeptide(L)'
;MGGNHLPVLYQGVSSMRLRSLWTVAAAGVLLLGVPGLAAAQDGSLVETDIALNTLWVVLGGVLVLFMQAGFLLLETGLSRMKNAGAVAGKVIMNLAIAFLMFWATGFALGFGEGNNFLGSAGWFLDLGGIDYGAGGGTEAFFFFQAVFAAVSLAIVYGTMLDRTKFAAYIVFGIVYIGVIYPIVAHWTWGGGWLAQDGFLDFAGSSIVHLQGALAALTGTLVLGPRLLKFRNGKAQPIPGHSIPLFMLGVIILWVGWMGFNGASTLAAVGQNFADVIVNTNLAAAGGVIGASIGSLIMFRTLDVSQMGNGAIAALVGITAGCAFVDPWAAVVIGFIAGLIAPPIVVLLDKMKIDDPIGAIPVHGIAGIWGTLAIGLFAPAARTVDADLGVSAGLFYGGGGEQLWVQFYGIAATIAFTGVLTLILWLVIKWTVGLRVSEDQEMAGLDISEHGMYGYPEQFIEVPGAFPESTRHSAGMASLARPSTMSD
;
A
#
# COMPACT_ATOMS: atom_id res chain seq x y z
N MET A 1 -61.77 -22.58 -0.40
CA MET A 1 -61.50 -22.93 0.98
C MET A 1 -59.99 -22.86 1.18
N GLY A 2 -59.56 -22.03 2.09
CA GLY A 2 -58.21 -22.05 2.69
C GLY A 2 -57.14 -21.22 2.00
N GLY A 3 -57.26 -19.88 2.08
CA GLY A 3 -56.13 -18.97 1.85
C GLY A 3 -55.24 -18.89 3.11
N ASN A 4 -53.93 -18.98 2.94
CA ASN A 4 -52.98 -18.58 3.97
C ASN A 4 -52.23 -17.34 3.47
N HIS A 5 -52.68 -16.23 4.01
CA HIS A 5 -51.94 -14.94 3.94
C HIS A 5 -50.76 -15.00 4.90
N LEU A 6 -49.53 -14.89 4.38
CA LEU A 6 -48.38 -14.45 5.15
C LEU A 6 -48.37 -12.94 5.21
N PRO A 7 -48.13 -12.31 6.36
CA PRO A 7 -48.18 -10.87 6.48
C PRO A 7 -46.96 -10.22 5.85
N VAL A 8 -47.26 -9.26 5.00
CA VAL A 8 -46.32 -8.24 4.49
C VAL A 8 -45.91 -7.35 5.68
N LEU A 9 -44.73 -7.55 6.20
CA LEU A 9 -44.07 -6.65 7.13
C LEU A 9 -42.68 -6.30 6.60
N TYR A 10 -42.62 -5.63 5.47
CA TYR A 10 -41.44 -4.87 5.05
C TYR A 10 -41.86 -3.74 4.12
N GLN A 11 -42.60 -2.82 4.64
CA GLN A 11 -42.73 -1.48 4.06
C GLN A 11 -42.64 -0.47 5.19
N GLY A 12 -41.58 0.33 5.19
CA GLY A 12 -41.49 1.51 6.00
C GLY A 12 -40.24 1.67 6.88
N VAL A 13 -39.06 1.27 6.41
CA VAL A 13 -37.83 1.90 6.93
C VAL A 13 -37.56 3.06 5.97
N SER A 14 -37.97 4.24 6.41
CA SER A 14 -37.92 5.45 5.61
C SER A 14 -36.49 5.72 5.13
N SER A 15 -36.40 6.21 3.89
CA SER A 15 -35.21 6.74 3.22
C SER A 15 -34.41 7.77 4.04
N MET A 16 -34.99 8.26 5.14
CA MET A 16 -34.38 9.20 6.07
C MET A 16 -33.34 8.57 7.02
N ARG A 17 -33.46 7.25 7.36
CA ARG A 17 -32.46 6.57 8.20
C ARG A 17 -31.23 6.11 7.42
N LEU A 18 -31.36 5.81 6.13
CA LEU A 18 -30.18 5.53 5.30
C LEU A 18 -29.35 6.80 5.03
N ARG A 19 -29.99 7.95 4.84
CA ARG A 19 -29.27 9.21 4.63
C ARG A 19 -28.42 9.60 5.84
N SER A 20 -28.92 9.40 7.07
CA SER A 20 -28.17 9.69 8.29
C SER A 20 -26.98 8.72 8.52
N LEU A 21 -27.04 7.47 8.03
CA LEU A 21 -25.97 6.49 8.20
C LEU A 21 -24.77 6.75 7.26
N TRP A 22 -25.02 7.26 6.06
CA TRP A 22 -23.95 7.62 5.11
C TRP A 22 -23.28 8.95 5.46
N THR A 23 -24.00 9.88 6.03
CA THR A 23 -23.43 11.11 6.60
C THR A 23 -22.44 10.78 7.72
N VAL A 24 -22.70 9.73 8.51
CA VAL A 24 -21.79 9.28 9.57
C VAL A 24 -20.57 8.56 9.00
N ALA A 25 -20.66 7.83 7.87
CA ALA A 25 -19.51 7.15 7.27
C ALA A 25 -18.55 8.10 6.55
N ALA A 26 -19.05 9.08 5.81
CA ALA A 26 -18.26 10.17 5.24
C ALA A 26 -17.78 11.14 6.33
N ALA A 27 -18.63 11.42 7.34
CA ALA A 27 -18.28 12.23 8.49
C ALA A 27 -17.32 11.51 9.47
N GLY A 28 -17.32 10.19 9.55
CA GLY A 28 -16.37 9.43 10.38
C GLY A 28 -14.91 9.60 9.93
N VAL A 29 -14.68 9.77 8.64
CA VAL A 29 -13.37 10.14 8.07
C VAL A 29 -13.11 11.65 8.18
N LEU A 30 -14.17 12.47 8.27
CA LEU A 30 -14.12 13.94 8.28
C LEU A 30 -14.38 14.55 9.65
N LEU A 31 -15.06 13.85 10.59
CA LEU A 31 -15.23 14.30 11.99
C LEU A 31 -13.92 14.34 12.79
N LEU A 32 -12.84 13.77 12.25
CA LEU A 32 -11.49 13.88 12.83
C LEU A 32 -10.88 15.29 12.69
N GLY A 33 -11.53 16.19 11.95
CA GLY A 33 -11.01 17.54 11.69
C GLY A 33 -11.89 18.70 12.19
N VAL A 34 -13.06 18.44 12.80
CA VAL A 34 -13.94 19.52 13.26
C VAL A 34 -14.29 19.33 14.73
N PRO A 35 -13.56 19.99 15.66
CA PRO A 35 -13.81 19.88 17.09
C PRO A 35 -15.24 20.28 17.53
N GLY A 36 -15.99 20.95 16.66
CA GLY A 36 -17.36 21.42 16.95
C GLY A 36 -18.49 20.44 16.63
N LEU A 37 -18.26 19.41 15.80
CA LEU A 37 -19.31 18.47 15.43
C LEU A 37 -19.35 17.21 16.34
N ALA A 38 -18.24 16.84 16.96
CA ALA A 38 -18.20 15.75 17.94
C ALA A 38 -19.04 16.10 19.22
N ALA A 39 -19.18 17.38 19.52
CA ALA A 39 -19.98 17.84 20.67
C ALA A 39 -21.51 17.85 20.42
N ALA A 40 -21.95 17.65 19.18
CA ALA A 40 -23.39 17.65 18.82
C ALA A 40 -24.01 16.24 18.74
N GLN A 41 -23.22 15.20 18.86
CA GLN A 41 -23.72 13.81 18.97
C GLN A 41 -23.89 13.44 20.43
N ASP A 42 -24.98 13.95 21.05
CA ASP A 42 -25.50 13.46 22.33
C ASP A 42 -26.21 12.12 22.11
N GLY A 43 -25.45 11.10 21.82
CA GLY A 43 -25.86 9.72 21.74
C GLY A 43 -24.80 8.89 22.43
N SER A 44 -24.99 8.56 23.70
CA SER A 44 -24.16 7.59 24.40
C SER A 44 -24.07 6.31 23.55
N LEU A 45 -22.94 6.11 22.84
CA LEU A 45 -22.61 4.79 22.31
C LEU A 45 -22.66 3.84 23.52
N VAL A 46 -23.43 2.75 23.38
CA VAL A 46 -23.47 1.74 24.44
C VAL A 46 -22.04 1.20 24.57
N GLU A 47 -21.58 0.89 25.78
CA GLU A 47 -20.25 0.33 26.02
C GLU A 47 -19.91 -0.85 25.09
N THR A 48 -20.92 -1.65 24.75
CA THR A 48 -20.81 -2.75 23.78
C THR A 48 -20.42 -2.26 22.37
N ASP A 49 -20.97 -1.15 21.91
CA ASP A 49 -20.68 -0.59 20.58
C ASP A 49 -19.24 -0.08 20.51
N ILE A 50 -18.78 0.58 21.58
CA ILE A 50 -17.39 1.03 21.71
C ILE A 50 -16.45 -0.18 21.68
N ALA A 51 -16.76 -1.25 22.42
CA ALA A 51 -15.96 -2.46 22.45
C ALA A 51 -15.90 -3.14 21.06
N LEU A 52 -17.02 -3.24 20.34
CA LEU A 52 -17.08 -3.81 19.00
C LEU A 52 -16.30 -2.96 17.99
N ASN A 53 -16.42 -1.65 18.05
CA ASN A 53 -15.69 -0.73 17.18
C ASN A 53 -14.18 -0.82 17.44
N THR A 54 -13.77 -0.81 18.71
CA THR A 54 -12.35 -0.99 19.09
C THR A 54 -11.82 -2.32 18.60
N LEU A 55 -12.55 -3.41 18.83
CA LEU A 55 -12.16 -4.75 18.35
C LEU A 55 -11.98 -4.78 16.83
N TRP A 56 -12.91 -4.17 16.08
CA TRP A 56 -12.85 -4.12 14.62
C TRP A 56 -11.60 -3.37 14.10
N VAL A 57 -11.34 -2.18 14.66
CA VAL A 57 -10.17 -1.37 14.28
C VAL A 57 -8.86 -2.09 14.64
N VAL A 58 -8.77 -2.68 15.83
CA VAL A 58 -7.58 -3.43 16.25
C VAL A 58 -7.39 -4.68 15.40
N LEU A 59 -8.44 -5.45 15.12
CA LEU A 59 -8.36 -6.62 14.23
C LEU A 59 -7.93 -6.22 12.83
N GLY A 60 -8.49 -5.15 12.29
CA GLY A 60 -8.06 -4.58 11.02
C GLY A 60 -6.59 -4.17 11.02
N GLY A 61 -6.15 -3.49 12.07
CA GLY A 61 -4.75 -3.14 12.26
C GLY A 61 -3.82 -4.36 12.32
N VAL A 62 -4.24 -5.45 12.98
CA VAL A 62 -3.48 -6.72 13.01
C VAL A 62 -3.38 -7.35 11.61
N LEU A 63 -4.45 -7.34 10.82
CA LEU A 63 -4.43 -7.81 9.44
C LEU A 63 -3.48 -6.98 8.56
N VAL A 64 -3.47 -5.66 8.74
CA VAL A 64 -2.54 -4.76 8.03
C VAL A 64 -1.11 -4.94 8.53
N LEU A 65 -0.88 -5.12 9.83
CA LEU A 65 0.44 -5.47 10.36
C LEU A 65 0.97 -6.76 9.72
N PHE A 66 0.10 -7.76 9.56
CA PHE A 66 0.45 -9.02 8.92
C PHE A 66 0.79 -8.87 7.43
N MET A 67 0.39 -7.79 6.76
CA MET A 67 0.85 -7.48 5.40
C MET A 67 2.38 -7.34 5.31
N GLN A 68 3.06 -7.01 6.41
CA GLN A 68 4.53 -6.99 6.40
C GLN A 68 5.13 -8.38 6.13
N ALA A 69 4.49 -9.46 6.61
CA ALA A 69 4.86 -10.82 6.22
C ALA A 69 4.59 -11.08 4.72
N GLY A 70 3.53 -10.50 4.17
CA GLY A 70 3.24 -10.52 2.74
C GLY A 70 4.33 -9.82 1.92
N PHE A 71 4.75 -8.61 2.31
CA PHE A 71 5.88 -7.90 1.69
C PHE A 71 7.18 -8.68 1.79
N LEU A 72 7.48 -9.25 2.97
CA LEU A 72 8.66 -10.09 3.16
C LEU A 72 8.73 -11.20 2.11
N LEU A 73 7.66 -11.96 1.95
CA LEU A 73 7.64 -13.11 1.04
C LEU A 73 7.62 -12.69 -0.43
N LEU A 74 6.85 -11.64 -0.76
CA LEU A 74 6.75 -11.08 -2.11
C LEU A 74 8.12 -10.56 -2.59
N GLU A 75 8.73 -9.68 -1.80
CA GLU A 75 10.01 -9.07 -2.14
C GLU A 75 11.14 -10.11 -2.13
N THR A 76 11.17 -11.02 -1.15
CA THR A 76 12.13 -12.13 -1.11
C THR A 76 12.00 -12.98 -2.37
N GLY A 77 10.78 -13.36 -2.75
CA GLY A 77 10.54 -14.19 -3.93
C GLY A 77 11.01 -13.56 -5.24
N LEU A 78 10.88 -12.24 -5.38
CA LEU A 78 11.31 -11.50 -6.59
C LEU A 78 12.74 -10.94 -6.51
N SER A 79 13.39 -10.97 -5.34
CA SER A 79 14.81 -10.66 -5.21
C SER A 79 15.70 -11.83 -5.67
N ARG A 80 16.99 -11.57 -5.83
CA ARG A 80 17.96 -12.66 -5.99
C ARG A 80 18.21 -13.34 -4.65
N MET A 81 18.36 -14.66 -4.66
CA MET A 81 18.51 -15.50 -3.46
C MET A 81 19.56 -14.98 -2.46
N LYS A 82 20.66 -14.45 -2.94
CA LYS A 82 21.77 -13.90 -2.15
C LYS A 82 21.46 -12.59 -1.41
N ASN A 83 20.22 -12.08 -1.53
CA ASN A 83 19.73 -10.86 -0.89
C ASN A 83 18.51 -11.13 0.00
N ALA A 84 18.10 -12.38 0.19
CA ALA A 84 16.89 -12.75 0.92
C ALA A 84 16.92 -12.34 2.40
N GLY A 85 18.10 -12.51 3.04
CA GLY A 85 18.33 -12.08 4.42
C GLY A 85 18.26 -10.55 4.58
N ALA A 86 18.79 -9.80 3.61
CA ALA A 86 18.74 -8.35 3.59
C ALA A 86 17.29 -7.84 3.45
N VAL A 87 16.45 -8.51 2.64
CA VAL A 87 15.01 -8.22 2.56
C VAL A 87 14.34 -8.44 3.91
N ALA A 88 14.60 -9.57 4.57
CA ALA A 88 14.03 -9.87 5.88
C ALA A 88 14.44 -8.85 6.95
N GLY A 89 15.72 -8.50 6.99
CA GLY A 89 16.26 -7.46 7.90
C GLY A 89 15.60 -6.12 7.69
N LYS A 90 15.33 -5.77 6.43
CA LYS A 90 14.68 -4.50 6.09
C LYS A 90 13.20 -4.48 6.52
N VAL A 91 12.45 -5.56 6.30
CA VAL A 91 11.03 -5.58 6.67
C VAL A 91 10.84 -5.45 8.19
N ILE A 92 11.66 -6.11 9.00
CA ILE A 92 11.58 -5.94 10.46
C ILE A 92 12.01 -4.53 10.89
N MET A 93 13.02 -3.94 10.24
CA MET A 93 13.44 -2.56 10.48
C MET A 93 12.35 -1.57 10.06
N ASN A 94 11.63 -1.83 8.97
CA ASN A 94 10.48 -1.05 8.51
C ASN A 94 9.42 -0.90 9.61
N LEU A 95 9.05 -2.01 10.25
CA LEU A 95 8.10 -1.99 11.37
C LEU A 95 8.61 -1.15 12.54
N ALA A 96 9.86 -1.32 12.93
CA ALA A 96 10.46 -0.57 14.03
C ALA A 96 10.47 0.94 13.76
N ILE A 97 10.89 1.35 12.55
CA ILE A 97 10.91 2.75 12.14
C ILE A 97 9.48 3.30 12.10
N ALA A 98 8.55 2.57 11.49
CA ALA A 98 7.17 3.02 11.35
C ALA A 98 6.53 3.30 12.72
N PHE A 99 6.59 2.34 13.64
CA PHE A 99 6.01 2.55 14.96
C PHE A 99 6.69 3.68 15.75
N LEU A 100 8.01 3.71 15.78
CA LEU A 100 8.74 4.70 16.58
C LEU A 100 8.59 6.12 16.02
N MET A 101 8.70 6.29 14.70
CA MET A 101 8.61 7.62 14.11
C MET A 101 7.17 8.12 14.02
N PHE A 102 6.21 7.22 13.78
CA PHE A 102 4.81 7.59 13.80
C PHE A 102 4.34 7.97 15.20
N TRP A 103 4.81 7.25 16.24
CA TRP A 103 4.60 7.62 17.64
C TRP A 103 5.23 8.96 18.00
N ALA A 104 6.49 9.18 17.60
CA ALA A 104 7.21 10.37 18.02
C ALA A 104 6.66 11.66 17.38
N THR A 105 6.40 11.63 16.07
CA THR A 105 6.06 12.83 15.30
C THR A 105 4.93 12.61 14.28
N GLY A 106 4.87 11.43 13.66
CA GLY A 106 3.97 11.20 12.55
C GLY A 106 2.49 11.34 12.91
N PHE A 107 2.07 10.81 14.07
CA PHE A 107 0.68 10.91 14.51
C PHE A 107 0.28 12.37 14.80
N ALA A 108 1.15 13.14 15.42
CA ALA A 108 0.93 14.55 15.69
C ALA A 108 0.76 15.36 14.39
N LEU A 109 1.65 15.14 13.42
CA LEU A 109 1.59 15.84 12.13
C LEU A 109 0.40 15.42 11.28
N GLY A 110 0.01 14.14 11.34
CA GLY A 110 -1.09 13.60 10.53
C GLY A 110 -2.46 13.86 11.11
N PHE A 111 -2.61 13.78 12.44
CA PHE A 111 -3.93 13.70 13.07
C PHE A 111 -4.10 14.63 14.27
N GLY A 112 -3.04 15.30 14.73
CA GLY A 112 -3.11 16.29 15.78
C GLY A 112 -3.88 17.54 15.37
N GLU A 113 -4.45 18.26 16.35
CA GLU A 113 -4.98 19.61 16.11
C GLU A 113 -3.92 20.48 15.45
N GLY A 114 -4.31 21.29 14.46
CA GLY A 114 -3.36 22.12 13.72
C GLY A 114 -4.04 23.07 12.75
N ASN A 115 -3.46 23.22 11.57
CA ASN A 115 -4.01 24.03 10.49
C ASN A 115 -4.37 23.14 9.28
N ASN A 116 -4.82 23.71 8.19
CA ASN A 116 -5.24 22.98 6.99
C ASN A 116 -4.11 22.14 6.33
N PHE A 117 -2.84 22.35 6.71
CA PHE A 117 -1.69 21.72 6.06
C PHE A 117 -0.99 20.66 6.92
N LEU A 118 -1.02 20.80 8.25
CA LEU A 118 -0.39 19.86 9.19
C LEU A 118 -0.96 19.99 10.60
N GLY A 119 -0.94 18.87 11.34
CA GLY A 119 -1.17 18.85 12.77
C GLY A 119 0.04 19.33 13.57
N SER A 120 -0.18 19.74 14.80
CA SER A 120 0.85 20.27 15.69
C SER A 120 0.68 19.89 17.16
N ALA A 121 -0.29 19.03 17.48
CA ALA A 121 -0.58 18.54 18.83
C ALA A 121 -0.47 17.01 18.90
N GLY A 122 -0.24 16.47 20.08
CA GLY A 122 -0.17 15.01 20.28
C GLY A 122 1.19 14.38 20.00
N TRP A 123 2.29 15.15 20.08
CA TRP A 123 3.66 14.64 19.98
C TRP A 123 3.91 13.54 21.00
N PHE A 124 4.61 12.47 20.59
CA PHE A 124 4.88 11.30 21.43
C PHE A 124 3.60 10.63 21.98
N LEU A 125 2.48 10.77 21.25
CA LEU A 125 1.16 10.30 21.65
C LEU A 125 0.66 10.91 22.96
N ASP A 126 1.12 12.11 23.31
CA ASP A 126 0.59 12.88 24.45
C ASP A 126 -0.64 13.66 24.01
N LEU A 127 -1.78 13.06 24.21
CA LEU A 127 -3.05 13.58 23.69
C LEU A 127 -3.78 14.53 24.65
N GLY A 128 -3.25 14.74 25.87
CA GLY A 128 -3.85 15.65 26.83
C GLY A 128 -5.34 15.40 27.13
N GLY A 129 -5.80 14.17 26.93
CA GLY A 129 -7.21 13.78 27.05
C GLY A 129 -8.03 14.01 25.76
N ILE A 130 -7.38 14.31 24.64
CA ILE A 130 -8.03 14.44 23.32
C ILE A 130 -8.33 13.03 22.80
N ASP A 131 -9.60 12.78 22.42
CA ASP A 131 -10.02 11.56 21.75
C ASP A 131 -10.05 11.78 20.23
N TYR A 132 -9.13 11.13 19.50
CA TYR A 132 -9.10 11.13 18.04
C TYR A 132 -9.86 9.92 17.45
N GLY A 133 -10.41 9.05 18.31
CA GLY A 133 -10.98 7.77 17.90
C GLY A 133 -12.40 7.88 17.38
N ALA A 134 -12.63 7.50 16.13
CA ALA A 134 -13.94 7.33 15.55
C ALA A 134 -14.67 6.12 16.20
N GLY A 135 -15.02 6.21 17.46
CA GLY A 135 -15.77 5.17 18.19
C GLY A 135 -14.95 3.99 18.73
N GLY A 136 -13.65 3.89 18.40
CA GLY A 136 -12.76 2.82 18.84
C GLY A 136 -11.63 3.24 19.79
N GLY A 137 -11.56 4.52 20.16
CA GLY A 137 -10.50 5.08 21.01
C GLY A 137 -9.21 5.42 20.24
N THR A 138 -8.46 6.37 20.81
CA THR A 138 -7.28 6.94 20.17
C THR A 138 -6.16 5.94 19.98
N GLU A 139 -5.95 5.02 20.90
CA GLU A 139 -4.89 4.01 20.81
C GLU A 139 -5.14 3.01 19.66
N ALA A 140 -6.39 2.59 19.46
CA ALA A 140 -6.77 1.73 18.35
C ALA A 140 -6.59 2.45 17.02
N PHE A 141 -6.97 3.73 16.95
CA PHE A 141 -6.76 4.57 15.77
C PHE A 141 -5.28 4.80 15.49
N PHE A 142 -4.48 5.14 16.50
CA PHE A 142 -3.02 5.25 16.37
C PHE A 142 -2.41 3.97 15.80
N PHE A 143 -2.74 2.81 16.39
CA PHE A 143 -2.23 1.52 15.93
C PHE A 143 -2.58 1.28 14.46
N PHE A 144 -3.84 1.52 14.09
CA PHE A 144 -4.32 1.36 12.72
C PHE A 144 -3.56 2.26 11.74
N GLN A 145 -3.39 3.53 12.06
CA GLN A 145 -2.68 4.47 11.19
C GLN A 145 -1.17 4.22 11.14
N ALA A 146 -0.56 3.75 12.22
CA ALA A 146 0.86 3.39 12.25
C ALA A 146 1.19 2.24 11.29
N VAL A 147 0.32 1.21 11.21
CA VAL A 147 0.54 0.10 10.28
C VAL A 147 0.29 0.51 8.81
N PHE A 148 -0.55 1.51 8.54
CA PHE A 148 -0.71 2.11 7.21
C PHE A 148 0.57 2.85 6.78
N ALA A 149 1.15 3.62 7.67
CA ALA A 149 2.46 4.26 7.45
C ALA A 149 3.55 3.21 7.16
N ALA A 150 3.55 2.08 7.90
CA ALA A 150 4.46 0.96 7.66
C ALA A 150 4.30 0.34 6.26
N VAL A 151 3.07 0.22 5.75
CA VAL A 151 2.82 -0.26 4.38
C VAL A 151 3.36 0.72 3.35
N SER A 152 3.13 2.02 3.52
CA SER A 152 3.65 3.04 2.61
C SER A 152 5.18 3.02 2.52
N LEU A 153 5.87 2.85 3.64
CA LEU A 153 7.34 2.73 3.66
C LEU A 153 7.83 1.40 3.06
N ALA A 154 7.08 0.29 3.24
CA ALA A 154 7.44 -1.00 2.66
C ALA A 154 7.50 -0.94 1.12
N ILE A 155 6.56 -0.24 0.48
CA ILE A 155 6.51 -0.06 -0.98
C ILE A 155 7.81 0.54 -1.53
N VAL A 156 8.43 1.46 -0.79
CA VAL A 156 9.60 2.23 -1.25
C VAL A 156 10.78 1.34 -1.61
N TYR A 157 11.07 0.34 -0.80
CA TYR A 157 12.25 -0.49 -1.01
C TYR A 157 12.11 -1.49 -2.16
N GLY A 158 10.91 -1.92 -2.46
CA GLY A 158 10.66 -2.94 -3.49
C GLY A 158 11.32 -2.62 -4.84
N THR A 159 11.35 -1.34 -5.24
CA THR A 159 12.04 -0.90 -6.46
C THR A 159 13.55 -0.82 -6.32
N MET A 160 14.07 -0.81 -5.09
CA MET A 160 15.47 -0.56 -4.76
C MET A 160 16.21 -1.83 -4.31
N LEU A 161 15.57 -2.99 -4.45
CA LEU A 161 16.12 -4.30 -4.11
C LEU A 161 17.49 -4.55 -4.74
N ASP A 162 18.27 -5.39 -4.09
CA ASP A 162 19.56 -5.94 -4.55
C ASP A 162 20.76 -4.97 -4.56
N ARG A 163 20.57 -3.66 -4.32
CA ARG A 163 21.65 -2.67 -4.51
C ARG A 163 21.69 -1.48 -3.53
N THR A 164 20.68 -1.33 -2.68
CA THR A 164 20.59 -0.20 -1.75
C THR A 164 21.26 -0.51 -0.43
N LYS A 165 22.04 0.43 0.09
CA LYS A 165 22.61 0.34 1.45
C LYS A 165 21.50 0.31 2.50
N PHE A 166 21.64 -0.56 3.47
CA PHE A 166 20.68 -0.69 4.57
C PHE A 166 20.54 0.60 5.38
N ALA A 167 21.66 1.27 5.70
CA ALA A 167 21.67 2.55 6.40
C ALA A 167 20.92 3.65 5.65
N ALA A 168 21.00 3.69 4.31
CA ALA A 168 20.25 4.66 3.51
C ALA A 168 18.73 4.49 3.65
N TYR A 169 18.26 3.25 3.71
CA TYR A 169 16.85 2.95 3.94
C TYR A 169 16.38 3.40 5.33
N ILE A 170 17.18 3.17 6.37
CA ILE A 170 16.87 3.60 7.74
C ILE A 170 16.70 5.12 7.79
N VAL A 171 17.68 5.88 7.29
CA VAL A 171 17.62 7.34 7.30
C VAL A 171 16.41 7.86 6.50
N PHE A 172 16.15 7.27 5.35
CA PHE A 172 14.97 7.62 4.56
C PHE A 172 13.68 7.37 5.33
N GLY A 173 13.52 6.18 5.92
CA GLY A 173 12.31 5.77 6.64
C GLY A 173 12.00 6.69 7.83
N ILE A 174 13.03 7.11 8.57
CA ILE A 174 12.88 8.05 9.70
C ILE A 174 12.22 9.35 9.23
N VAL A 175 12.73 9.97 8.17
CA VAL A 175 12.20 11.25 7.69
C VAL A 175 10.86 11.05 6.96
N TYR A 176 10.73 9.98 6.18
CA TYR A 176 9.51 9.70 5.43
C TYR A 176 8.30 9.50 6.35
N ILE A 177 8.42 8.63 7.35
CA ILE A 177 7.34 8.33 8.31
C ILE A 177 7.18 9.44 9.33
N GLY A 178 8.28 10.06 9.75
CA GLY A 178 8.24 11.12 10.75
C GLY A 178 7.67 12.43 10.24
N VAL A 179 7.78 12.70 8.92
CA VAL A 179 7.45 14.04 8.38
C VAL A 179 6.66 13.97 7.07
N ILE A 180 7.17 13.28 6.02
CA ILE A 180 6.62 13.45 4.66
C ILE A 180 5.24 12.79 4.55
N TYR A 181 5.14 11.51 4.92
CA TYR A 181 3.90 10.73 4.85
C TYR A 181 2.75 11.36 5.65
N PRO A 182 2.95 11.74 6.93
CA PRO A 182 1.85 12.24 7.74
C PRO A 182 1.28 13.59 7.29
N ILE A 183 2.06 14.44 6.65
CA ILE A 183 1.57 15.72 6.12
C ILE A 183 0.52 15.49 5.04
N VAL A 184 0.73 14.58 4.11
CA VAL A 184 -0.29 14.25 3.09
C VAL A 184 -1.48 13.51 3.70
N ALA A 185 -1.24 12.64 4.71
CA ALA A 185 -2.31 12.02 5.46
C ALA A 185 -3.20 13.05 6.16
N HIS A 186 -2.61 14.12 6.71
CA HIS A 186 -3.34 15.25 7.30
C HIS A 186 -4.25 15.95 6.29
N TRP A 187 -3.75 16.18 5.07
CA TRP A 187 -4.55 16.89 4.04
C TRP A 187 -5.88 16.23 3.75
N THR A 188 -5.96 14.91 3.89
CA THR A 188 -7.16 14.13 3.58
C THR A 188 -7.80 13.54 4.84
N TRP A 189 -7.07 12.73 5.58
CA TRP A 189 -7.62 11.99 6.74
C TRP A 189 -7.58 12.78 8.05
N GLY A 190 -6.68 13.75 8.16
CA GLY A 190 -6.58 14.67 9.29
C GLY A 190 -7.46 15.90 9.21
N GLY A 191 -8.39 15.96 8.24
CA GLY A 191 -9.30 17.09 8.07
C GLY A 191 -8.66 18.33 7.43
N GLY A 192 -7.51 18.18 6.77
CA GLY A 192 -6.82 19.27 6.09
C GLY A 192 -7.51 19.74 4.82
N TRP A 193 -6.83 20.56 4.03
CA TRP A 193 -7.42 21.31 2.91
C TRP A 193 -8.01 20.44 1.79
N LEU A 194 -7.43 19.26 1.50
CA LEU A 194 -8.00 18.38 0.49
C LEU A 194 -9.34 17.77 0.94
N ALA A 195 -9.44 17.40 2.23
CA ALA A 195 -10.71 16.92 2.78
C ALA A 195 -11.80 18.00 2.71
N GLN A 196 -11.42 19.25 3.04
CA GLN A 196 -12.35 20.38 3.00
C GLN A 196 -12.83 20.72 1.57
N ASP A 197 -12.00 20.39 0.57
CA ASP A 197 -12.35 20.54 -0.85
C ASP A 197 -13.10 19.33 -1.42
N GLY A 198 -13.43 18.31 -0.60
CA GLY A 198 -14.18 17.13 -1.02
C GLY A 198 -13.33 16.04 -1.72
N PHE A 199 -12.02 16.05 -1.55
CA PHE A 199 -11.16 14.96 -2.04
C PHE A 199 -11.42 13.67 -1.24
N LEU A 200 -11.66 12.59 -1.96
CA LEU A 200 -11.96 11.29 -1.39
C LEU A 200 -10.82 10.29 -1.64
N ASP A 201 -10.34 9.67 -0.58
CA ASP A 201 -9.46 8.50 -0.62
C ASP A 201 -9.74 7.65 0.62
N PHE A 202 -10.67 6.68 0.48
CA PHE A 202 -11.24 5.96 1.63
C PHE A 202 -10.18 5.24 2.46
N ALA A 203 -9.30 4.50 1.80
CA ALA A 203 -8.28 3.70 2.50
C ALA A 203 -6.85 3.91 1.98
N GLY A 204 -6.59 4.82 1.02
CA GLY A 204 -5.22 5.25 0.71
C GLY A 204 -4.65 4.83 -0.64
N SER A 205 -5.43 4.77 -1.72
CA SER A 205 -4.85 4.63 -3.07
C SER A 205 -3.82 5.71 -3.36
N SER A 206 -4.07 6.95 -2.94
CA SER A 206 -3.13 8.06 -3.06
C SER A 206 -2.26 8.20 -1.81
N ILE A 207 -2.85 8.23 -0.61
CA ILE A 207 -2.14 8.56 0.63
C ILE A 207 -1.12 7.49 1.01
N VAL A 208 -1.41 6.20 0.78
CA VAL A 208 -0.48 5.13 1.12
C VAL A 208 0.31 4.70 -0.12
N HIS A 209 -0.42 4.33 -1.19
CA HIS A 209 0.19 3.62 -2.31
C HIS A 209 0.89 4.56 -3.29
N LEU A 210 0.24 5.64 -3.72
CA LEU A 210 0.89 6.61 -4.62
C LEU A 210 2.07 7.30 -3.93
N GLN A 211 1.94 7.70 -2.67
CA GLN A 211 3.07 8.28 -1.92
C GLN A 211 4.26 7.30 -1.86
N GLY A 212 4.02 6.05 -1.45
CA GLY A 212 5.06 5.02 -1.41
C GLY A 212 5.71 4.80 -2.78
N ALA A 213 4.90 4.73 -3.85
CA ALA A 213 5.39 4.56 -5.21
C ALA A 213 6.20 5.76 -5.75
N LEU A 214 5.83 6.99 -5.37
CA LEU A 214 6.60 8.20 -5.72
C LEU A 214 7.94 8.22 -5.01
N ALA A 215 7.96 7.88 -3.74
CA ALA A 215 9.19 7.73 -2.96
C ALA A 215 10.09 6.62 -3.52
N ALA A 216 9.50 5.51 -3.97
CA ALA A 216 10.16 4.42 -4.66
C ALA A 216 10.73 4.86 -6.02
N LEU A 217 9.95 5.57 -6.83
CA LEU A 217 10.36 6.07 -8.14
C LEU A 217 11.52 7.06 -8.03
N THR A 218 11.41 8.07 -7.16
CA THR A 218 12.48 9.07 -6.97
C THR A 218 13.75 8.42 -6.45
N GLY A 219 13.64 7.44 -5.52
CA GLY A 219 14.77 6.64 -5.03
C GLY A 219 15.42 5.83 -6.14
N THR A 220 14.63 5.14 -6.95
CA THR A 220 15.12 4.34 -8.07
C THR A 220 15.85 5.17 -9.12
N LEU A 221 15.35 6.38 -9.42
CA LEU A 221 16.00 7.31 -10.36
C LEU A 221 17.37 7.79 -9.85
N VAL A 222 17.48 8.08 -8.55
CA VAL A 222 18.74 8.55 -7.92
C VAL A 222 19.74 7.40 -7.73
N LEU A 223 19.25 6.17 -7.45
CA LEU A 223 20.05 4.97 -7.20
C LEU A 223 20.62 4.37 -8.49
N GLY A 224 19.85 4.39 -9.57
CA GLY A 224 20.15 3.73 -10.83
C GLY A 224 19.80 2.24 -10.85
N PRO A 225 19.92 1.59 -12.02
CA PRO A 225 19.55 0.20 -12.22
C PRO A 225 20.55 -0.77 -11.58
N ARG A 226 20.11 -2.03 -11.34
CA ARG A 226 20.97 -3.14 -10.92
C ARG A 226 22.06 -3.41 -11.97
N LEU A 227 23.18 -3.92 -11.51
CA LEU A 227 24.25 -4.37 -12.40
C LEU A 227 23.68 -5.35 -13.43
N LEU A 228 24.09 -5.17 -14.68
CA LEU A 228 23.70 -6.01 -15.80
C LEU A 228 22.21 -5.93 -16.23
N LYS A 229 21.37 -5.13 -15.57
CA LYS A 229 19.95 -4.97 -15.98
C LYS A 229 19.81 -4.40 -17.40
N PHE A 230 20.68 -3.52 -17.82
CA PHE A 230 20.67 -2.96 -19.17
C PHE A 230 21.99 -3.23 -19.87
N ARG A 231 21.95 -3.95 -21.00
CA ARG A 231 23.11 -4.24 -21.87
C ARG A 231 22.80 -3.86 -23.31
N ASN A 232 23.71 -3.17 -23.95
CA ASN A 232 23.55 -2.70 -25.35
C ASN A 232 22.19 -1.97 -25.56
N GLY A 233 21.76 -1.17 -24.58
CA GLY A 233 20.52 -0.40 -24.63
C GLY A 233 19.23 -1.21 -24.38
N LYS A 234 19.32 -2.52 -24.18
CA LYS A 234 18.18 -3.43 -23.96
C LYS A 234 18.12 -3.89 -22.50
N ALA A 235 16.89 -3.97 -21.98
CA ALA A 235 16.65 -4.58 -20.68
C ALA A 235 16.95 -6.08 -20.74
N GLN A 236 17.61 -6.58 -19.69
CA GLN A 236 17.87 -8.00 -19.48
C GLN A 236 16.97 -8.51 -18.35
N PRO A 237 16.38 -9.71 -18.45
CA PRO A 237 15.63 -10.29 -17.36
C PRO A 237 16.56 -10.61 -16.19
N ILE A 238 16.18 -10.19 -15.00
CA ILE A 238 16.77 -10.62 -13.74
C ILE A 238 15.64 -11.26 -12.94
N PRO A 239 15.37 -12.56 -13.13
CA PRO A 239 14.24 -13.21 -12.49
C PRO A 239 14.43 -13.29 -10.97
N GLY A 240 13.32 -13.23 -10.24
CA GLY A 240 13.27 -13.56 -8.83
C GLY A 240 13.61 -15.03 -8.60
N HIS A 241 14.06 -15.35 -7.41
CA HIS A 241 14.50 -16.72 -7.13
C HIS A 241 13.36 -17.68 -6.77
N SER A 242 12.16 -17.18 -6.40
CA SER A 242 11.06 -18.03 -5.99
C SER A 242 9.68 -17.42 -6.27
N ILE A 243 9.08 -17.83 -7.37
CA ILE A 243 7.70 -17.44 -7.70
C ILE A 243 6.67 -17.96 -6.67
N PRO A 244 6.79 -19.19 -6.09
CA PRO A 244 5.88 -19.62 -5.02
C PRO A 244 5.92 -18.72 -3.78
N LEU A 245 7.09 -18.25 -3.34
CA LEU A 245 7.18 -17.29 -2.23
C LEU A 245 6.53 -15.96 -2.58
N PHE A 246 6.79 -15.45 -3.80
CA PHE A 246 6.12 -14.25 -4.30
C PHE A 246 4.60 -14.38 -4.23
N MET A 247 4.03 -15.47 -4.77
CA MET A 247 2.59 -15.70 -4.79
C MET A 247 1.99 -15.88 -3.40
N LEU A 248 2.72 -16.53 -2.48
CA LEU A 248 2.30 -16.61 -1.08
C LEU A 248 2.23 -15.21 -0.45
N GLY A 249 3.23 -14.36 -0.74
CA GLY A 249 3.21 -12.96 -0.34
C GLY A 249 2.00 -12.20 -0.87
N VAL A 250 1.66 -12.38 -2.16
CA VAL A 250 0.46 -11.79 -2.77
C VAL A 250 -0.82 -12.23 -2.05
N ILE A 251 -0.96 -13.52 -1.71
CA ILE A 251 -2.14 -14.03 -1.00
C ILE A 251 -2.24 -13.43 0.41
N ILE A 252 -1.12 -13.34 1.13
CA ILE A 252 -1.09 -12.72 2.47
C ILE A 252 -1.47 -11.24 2.39
N LEU A 253 -0.95 -10.50 1.40
CA LEU A 253 -1.34 -9.12 1.17
C LEU A 253 -2.84 -9.00 0.87
N TRP A 254 -3.39 -9.89 0.03
CA TRP A 254 -4.83 -9.90 -0.28
C TRP A 254 -5.67 -10.12 0.98
N VAL A 255 -5.31 -11.08 1.84
CA VAL A 255 -5.99 -11.28 3.13
C VAL A 255 -5.86 -10.04 4.01
N GLY A 256 -4.68 -9.43 4.08
CA GLY A 256 -4.45 -8.18 4.82
C GLY A 256 -5.33 -7.02 4.35
N TRP A 257 -5.68 -7.00 3.04
CA TRP A 257 -6.57 -5.98 2.48
C TRP A 257 -8.00 -6.03 3.03
N MET A 258 -8.42 -7.16 3.60
CA MET A 258 -9.71 -7.23 4.32
C MET A 258 -9.71 -6.32 5.55
N GLY A 259 -8.58 -6.25 6.24
CA GLY A 259 -8.36 -5.26 7.31
C GLY A 259 -8.12 -3.86 6.75
N PHE A 260 -7.26 -3.74 5.74
CA PHE A 260 -6.85 -2.47 5.17
C PHE A 260 -8.07 -1.66 4.69
N ASN A 261 -8.89 -2.21 3.80
CA ASN A 261 -10.09 -1.55 3.31
C ASN A 261 -11.28 -1.70 4.27
N GLY A 262 -11.54 -2.93 4.75
CA GLY A 262 -12.71 -3.20 5.58
C GLY A 262 -12.73 -2.40 6.88
N ALA A 263 -11.60 -2.35 7.59
CA ALA A 263 -11.52 -1.63 8.86
C ALA A 263 -11.24 -0.11 8.70
N SER A 264 -11.03 0.39 7.47
CA SER A 264 -11.03 1.84 7.21
C SER A 264 -12.39 2.50 7.42
N THR A 265 -13.45 1.72 7.67
CA THR A 265 -14.71 2.23 8.26
C THR A 265 -14.50 2.80 9.66
N LEU A 266 -13.41 2.49 10.35
CA LEU A 266 -13.04 2.89 11.71
C LEU A 266 -14.07 2.53 12.79
N ALA A 267 -15.13 1.82 12.43
CA ALA A 267 -16.16 1.29 13.31
C ALA A 267 -16.82 0.07 12.65
N ALA A 268 -17.32 -0.87 13.46
CA ALA A 268 -18.14 -2.00 13.02
C ALA A 268 -19.63 -1.64 13.08
N VAL A 269 -20.05 -0.99 14.15
CA VAL A 269 -21.46 -0.67 14.40
C VAL A 269 -21.91 0.46 13.48
N GLY A 270 -23.02 0.22 12.78
CA GLY A 270 -23.59 1.20 11.87
C GLY A 270 -22.84 1.38 10.54
N GLN A 271 -21.76 0.62 10.30
CA GLN A 271 -20.94 0.70 9.10
C GLN A 271 -21.17 -0.50 8.17
N ASN A 272 -21.04 -0.26 6.87
CA ASN A 272 -21.19 -1.31 5.85
C ASN A 272 -19.83 -1.89 5.43
N PHE A 273 -19.02 -2.33 6.39
CA PHE A 273 -17.69 -2.90 6.12
C PHE A 273 -17.74 -4.18 5.27
N ALA A 274 -18.85 -4.94 5.34
CA ALA A 274 -19.02 -6.13 4.52
C ALA A 274 -19.10 -5.83 3.02
N ASP A 275 -19.77 -4.73 2.64
CA ASP A 275 -19.83 -4.23 1.26
C ASP A 275 -18.43 -3.81 0.77
N VAL A 276 -17.68 -3.11 1.61
CA VAL A 276 -16.27 -2.73 1.35
C VAL A 276 -15.41 -3.96 1.08
N ILE A 277 -15.55 -5.01 1.90
CA ILE A 277 -14.82 -6.27 1.73
C ILE A 277 -15.22 -6.96 0.41
N VAL A 278 -16.51 -7.00 0.08
CA VAL A 278 -16.99 -7.58 -1.19
C VAL A 278 -16.41 -6.83 -2.39
N ASN A 279 -16.49 -5.50 -2.41
CA ASN A 279 -15.94 -4.66 -3.47
C ASN A 279 -14.42 -4.88 -3.63
N THR A 280 -13.70 -4.98 -2.51
CA THR A 280 -12.26 -5.25 -2.50
C THR A 280 -11.92 -6.58 -3.17
N ASN A 281 -12.65 -7.66 -2.83
CA ASN A 281 -12.42 -8.98 -3.42
C ASN A 281 -12.81 -9.07 -4.90
N LEU A 282 -13.93 -8.45 -5.27
CA LEU A 282 -14.37 -8.41 -6.67
C LEU A 282 -13.36 -7.65 -7.55
N ALA A 283 -12.83 -6.54 -7.07
CA ALA A 283 -11.79 -5.80 -7.78
C ALA A 283 -10.53 -6.65 -7.94
N ALA A 284 -10.06 -7.30 -6.88
CA ALA A 284 -8.87 -8.15 -6.94
C ALA A 284 -9.04 -9.29 -7.97
N ALA A 285 -10.19 -9.97 -7.98
CA ALA A 285 -10.51 -11.00 -8.97
C ALA A 285 -10.50 -10.42 -10.40
N GLY A 286 -11.11 -9.24 -10.60
CA GLY A 286 -11.07 -8.52 -11.88
C GLY A 286 -9.64 -8.24 -12.33
N GLY A 287 -8.77 -7.84 -11.40
CA GLY A 287 -7.38 -7.51 -11.68
C GLY A 287 -6.52 -8.70 -12.10
N VAL A 288 -6.71 -9.88 -11.48
CA VAL A 288 -6.05 -11.12 -11.93
C VAL A 288 -6.38 -11.40 -13.38
N ILE A 289 -7.66 -11.30 -13.75
CA ILE A 289 -8.11 -11.51 -15.13
C ILE A 289 -7.53 -10.45 -16.08
N GLY A 290 -7.59 -9.16 -15.68
CA GLY A 290 -7.04 -8.06 -16.45
C GLY A 290 -5.54 -8.22 -16.72
N ALA A 291 -4.75 -8.55 -15.70
CA ALA A 291 -3.32 -8.77 -15.83
C ALA A 291 -2.98 -10.02 -16.65
N SER A 292 -3.79 -11.09 -16.55
CA SER A 292 -3.64 -12.27 -17.40
C SER A 292 -3.79 -11.92 -18.87
N ILE A 293 -4.80 -11.12 -19.22
CA ILE A 293 -5.01 -10.62 -20.59
C ILE A 293 -3.87 -9.68 -21.00
N GLY A 294 -3.49 -8.73 -20.13
CA GLY A 294 -2.37 -7.82 -20.37
C GLY A 294 -1.04 -8.58 -20.62
N SER A 295 -0.79 -9.64 -19.83
CA SER A 295 0.38 -10.50 -20.01
C SER A 295 0.35 -11.25 -21.35
N LEU A 296 -0.78 -11.81 -21.75
CA LEU A 296 -0.93 -12.44 -23.05
C LEU A 296 -0.68 -11.47 -24.22
N ILE A 297 -1.18 -10.24 -24.10
CA ILE A 297 -0.97 -9.20 -25.13
C ILE A 297 0.52 -8.81 -25.21
N MET A 298 1.17 -8.59 -24.05
CA MET A 298 2.54 -8.06 -24.00
C MET A 298 3.61 -9.13 -24.21
N PHE A 299 3.42 -10.32 -23.61
CA PHE A 299 4.47 -11.35 -23.54
C PHE A 299 4.08 -12.65 -24.29
N ARG A 300 2.84 -12.77 -24.78
CA ARG A 300 2.27 -13.97 -25.42
C ARG A 300 2.28 -15.21 -24.52
N THR A 301 2.35 -15.01 -23.22
CA THR A 301 2.34 -16.06 -22.19
C THR A 301 1.52 -15.57 -20.99
N LEU A 302 0.97 -16.52 -20.23
CA LEU A 302 0.37 -16.26 -18.93
C LEU A 302 1.50 -16.22 -17.89
N ASP A 303 2.06 -15.04 -17.65
CA ASP A 303 3.09 -14.86 -16.65
C ASP A 303 2.45 -14.80 -15.24
N VAL A 304 2.81 -15.77 -14.40
CA VAL A 304 2.27 -15.91 -13.05
C VAL A 304 2.62 -14.69 -12.17
N SER A 305 3.81 -14.11 -12.37
CA SER A 305 4.21 -12.91 -11.62
C SER A 305 3.33 -11.70 -11.98
N GLN A 306 2.93 -11.58 -13.24
CA GLN A 306 2.00 -10.54 -13.67
C GLN A 306 0.58 -10.76 -13.13
N MET A 307 0.12 -12.01 -12.99
CA MET A 307 -1.16 -12.29 -12.31
C MET A 307 -1.15 -11.82 -10.86
N GLY A 308 -0.06 -12.09 -10.13
CA GLY A 308 0.12 -11.63 -8.76
C GLY A 308 0.15 -10.10 -8.67
N ASN A 309 0.94 -9.45 -9.52
CA ASN A 309 0.99 -7.99 -9.61
C ASN A 309 -0.37 -7.39 -10.00
N GLY A 310 -1.13 -8.06 -10.85
CA GLY A 310 -2.49 -7.65 -11.22
C GLY A 310 -3.48 -7.70 -10.06
N ALA A 311 -3.38 -8.72 -9.20
CA ALA A 311 -4.18 -8.79 -7.98
C ALA A 311 -3.88 -7.57 -7.07
N ILE A 312 -2.58 -7.29 -6.82
CA ILE A 312 -2.18 -6.16 -5.98
C ILE A 312 -2.55 -4.82 -6.64
N ALA A 313 -2.34 -4.65 -7.95
CA ALA A 313 -2.74 -3.43 -8.65
C ALA A 313 -4.25 -3.15 -8.54
N ALA A 314 -5.08 -4.19 -8.61
CA ALA A 314 -6.52 -4.05 -8.43
C ALA A 314 -6.92 -3.73 -7.00
N LEU A 315 -6.26 -4.36 -6.02
CA LEU A 315 -6.45 -4.05 -4.61
C LEU A 315 -6.09 -2.59 -4.32
N VAL A 316 -4.97 -2.09 -4.85
CA VAL A 316 -4.61 -0.67 -4.80
C VAL A 316 -5.64 0.20 -5.52
N GLY A 317 -6.04 -0.19 -6.73
CA GLY A 317 -6.99 0.57 -7.55
C GLY A 317 -8.37 0.72 -6.91
N ILE A 318 -8.82 -0.25 -6.11
CA ILE A 318 -10.12 -0.17 -5.42
C ILE A 318 -10.04 0.54 -4.07
N THR A 319 -8.85 0.67 -3.49
CA THR A 319 -8.64 1.13 -2.11
C THR A 319 -9.24 2.51 -1.84
N ALA A 320 -9.13 3.47 -2.77
CA ALA A 320 -9.75 4.79 -2.59
C ALA A 320 -11.28 4.74 -2.70
N GLY A 321 -11.81 3.86 -3.55
CA GLY A 321 -13.21 3.84 -3.93
C GLY A 321 -14.05 2.72 -3.32
N CYS A 322 -13.47 1.80 -2.55
CA CYS A 322 -14.14 0.56 -2.12
C CYS A 322 -15.45 0.78 -1.35
N ALA A 323 -15.59 1.91 -0.64
CA ALA A 323 -16.83 2.31 0.04
C ALA A 323 -17.79 3.13 -0.85
N PHE A 324 -17.26 3.69 -1.95
CA PHE A 324 -17.97 4.69 -2.74
C PHE A 324 -18.51 4.15 -4.07
N VAL A 325 -18.19 2.95 -4.48
CA VAL A 325 -18.63 2.39 -5.77
C VAL A 325 -19.50 1.16 -5.61
N ASP A 326 -20.27 0.85 -6.65
CA ASP A 326 -21.06 -0.36 -6.70
C ASP A 326 -20.21 -1.59 -7.07
N PRO A 327 -20.63 -2.84 -6.74
CA PRO A 327 -19.84 -4.05 -6.97
C PRO A 327 -19.41 -4.25 -8.44
N TRP A 328 -20.27 -3.93 -9.41
CA TRP A 328 -19.90 -4.02 -10.83
C TRP A 328 -18.76 -3.06 -11.20
N ALA A 329 -18.79 -1.84 -10.65
CA ALA A 329 -17.75 -0.85 -10.89
C ALA A 329 -16.42 -1.29 -10.22
N ALA A 330 -16.47 -1.94 -9.04
CA ALA A 330 -15.30 -2.52 -8.40
C ALA A 330 -14.61 -3.55 -9.31
N VAL A 331 -15.37 -4.43 -9.98
CA VAL A 331 -14.82 -5.38 -10.98
C VAL A 331 -14.13 -4.64 -12.12
N VAL A 332 -14.76 -3.60 -12.67
CA VAL A 332 -14.21 -2.81 -13.80
C VAL A 332 -12.95 -2.07 -13.38
N ILE A 333 -12.96 -1.43 -12.22
CA ILE A 333 -11.81 -0.70 -11.67
C ILE A 333 -10.61 -1.65 -11.49
N GLY A 334 -10.85 -2.80 -10.88
CA GLY A 334 -9.82 -3.81 -10.67
C GLY A 334 -9.31 -4.40 -11.98
N PHE A 335 -10.19 -4.72 -12.90
CA PHE A 335 -9.83 -5.24 -14.22
C PHE A 335 -8.92 -4.28 -15.00
N ILE A 336 -9.25 -2.99 -15.03
CA ILE A 336 -8.43 -1.97 -15.70
C ILE A 336 -7.07 -1.83 -15.00
N ALA A 337 -7.03 -1.76 -13.67
CA ALA A 337 -5.78 -1.70 -12.92
C ALA A 337 -4.85 -2.87 -13.25
N GLY A 338 -5.39 -4.10 -13.27
CA GLY A 338 -4.63 -5.28 -13.65
C GLY A 338 -4.17 -5.26 -15.10
N LEU A 339 -5.03 -4.86 -16.03
CA LEU A 339 -4.75 -4.82 -17.47
C LEU A 339 -3.62 -3.86 -17.83
N ILE A 340 -3.52 -2.71 -17.15
CA ILE A 340 -2.50 -1.67 -17.43
C ILE A 340 -1.15 -1.96 -16.77
N ALA A 341 -1.07 -2.81 -15.74
CA ALA A 341 0.18 -3.07 -15.03
C ALA A 341 1.27 -3.70 -15.92
N PRO A 342 1.05 -4.78 -16.71
CA PRO A 342 2.08 -5.38 -17.55
C PRO A 342 2.66 -4.43 -18.64
N PRO A 343 1.88 -3.63 -19.38
CA PRO A 343 2.44 -2.66 -20.32
C PRO A 343 3.27 -1.56 -19.65
N ILE A 344 2.93 -1.15 -18.44
CA ILE A 344 3.74 -0.15 -17.71
C ILE A 344 5.08 -0.75 -17.27
N VAL A 345 5.16 -2.02 -16.86
CA VAL A 345 6.45 -2.70 -16.60
C VAL A 345 7.36 -2.61 -17.83
N VAL A 346 6.83 -2.91 -19.03
CA VAL A 346 7.58 -2.79 -20.29
C VAL A 346 7.98 -1.34 -20.59
N LEU A 347 7.12 -0.37 -20.28
CA LEU A 347 7.42 1.05 -20.45
C LEU A 347 8.58 1.48 -19.55
N LEU A 348 8.59 1.10 -18.29
CA LEU A 348 9.69 1.40 -17.35
C LEU A 348 11.02 0.81 -17.82
N ASP A 349 11.02 -0.42 -18.32
CA ASP A 349 12.20 -1.05 -18.92
C ASP A 349 12.71 -0.25 -20.15
N LYS A 350 11.83 0.25 -21.01
CA LYS A 350 12.19 1.14 -22.13
C LYS A 350 12.77 2.47 -21.67
N MET A 351 12.27 3.01 -20.57
CA MET A 351 12.76 4.23 -19.92
C MET A 351 14.05 3.99 -19.11
N LYS A 352 14.54 2.75 -19.04
CA LYS A 352 15.71 2.31 -18.25
C LYS A 352 15.53 2.52 -16.75
N ILE A 353 14.30 2.42 -16.27
CA ILE A 353 13.94 2.42 -14.85
C ILE A 353 13.87 0.96 -14.42
N ASP A 354 14.73 0.56 -13.47
CA ASP A 354 14.78 -0.82 -12.95
C ASP A 354 13.90 -0.97 -11.73
N ASP A 355 12.71 -1.48 -11.94
CA ASP A 355 11.72 -1.83 -10.92
C ASP A 355 11.64 -3.37 -10.79
N PRO A 356 12.35 -3.98 -9.84
CA PRO A 356 12.46 -5.43 -9.70
C PRO A 356 11.15 -6.17 -9.51
N ILE A 357 10.18 -5.55 -8.84
CA ILE A 357 8.93 -6.19 -8.43
C ILE A 357 7.69 -5.61 -9.09
N GLY A 358 7.84 -4.54 -9.88
CA GLY A 358 6.71 -3.86 -10.49
C GLY A 358 5.93 -2.96 -9.51
N ALA A 359 6.59 -2.42 -8.48
CA ALA A 359 5.92 -1.60 -7.47
C ALA A 359 5.37 -0.27 -8.04
N ILE A 360 6.07 0.34 -9.00
CA ILE A 360 5.63 1.60 -9.62
C ILE A 360 4.30 1.43 -10.37
N PRO A 361 4.13 0.46 -11.30
CA PRO A 361 2.83 0.25 -11.94
C PRO A 361 1.74 -0.18 -10.95
N VAL A 362 2.08 -1.02 -9.98
CA VAL A 362 1.12 -1.62 -9.04
C VAL A 362 0.63 -0.61 -8.01
N HIS A 363 1.49 0.24 -7.46
CA HIS A 363 1.11 1.20 -6.42
C HIS A 363 0.95 2.62 -6.96
N GLY A 364 1.80 3.06 -7.91
CA GLY A 364 1.75 4.41 -8.46
C GLY A 364 0.63 4.59 -9.47
N ILE A 365 0.69 3.85 -10.59
CA ILE A 365 -0.28 4.00 -11.68
C ILE A 365 -1.67 3.50 -11.26
N ALA A 366 -1.73 2.35 -10.58
CA ALA A 366 -3.01 1.85 -10.07
C ALA A 366 -3.58 2.73 -8.95
N GLY A 367 -2.73 3.39 -8.14
CA GLY A 367 -3.17 4.37 -7.14
C GLY A 367 -3.79 5.61 -7.77
N ILE A 368 -3.15 6.17 -8.80
CA ILE A 368 -3.73 7.28 -9.59
C ILE A 368 -5.06 6.86 -10.20
N TRP A 369 -5.11 5.70 -10.85
CA TRP A 369 -6.32 5.17 -11.46
C TRP A 369 -7.45 5.01 -10.44
N GLY A 370 -7.17 4.39 -9.29
CA GLY A 370 -8.17 4.12 -8.25
C GLY A 370 -8.77 5.39 -7.65
N THR A 371 -7.95 6.39 -7.42
CA THR A 371 -8.42 7.69 -6.91
C THR A 371 -9.24 8.44 -7.95
N LEU A 372 -8.84 8.45 -9.23
CA LEU A 372 -9.65 9.03 -10.32
C LEU A 372 -10.96 8.27 -10.55
N ALA A 373 -10.98 6.96 -10.32
CA ALA A 373 -12.16 6.12 -10.52
C ALA A 373 -13.35 6.54 -9.65
N ILE A 374 -13.13 7.15 -8.49
CA ILE A 374 -14.22 7.74 -7.67
C ILE A 374 -14.95 8.80 -8.49
N GLY A 375 -14.22 9.73 -9.10
CA GLY A 375 -14.80 10.79 -9.93
C GLY A 375 -15.54 10.28 -11.18
N LEU A 376 -15.37 9.02 -11.54
CA LEU A 376 -16.06 8.38 -12.67
C LEU A 376 -17.25 7.52 -12.20
N PHE A 377 -17.05 6.65 -11.20
CA PHE A 377 -17.92 5.51 -10.90
C PHE A 377 -18.73 5.63 -9.61
N ALA A 378 -18.59 6.70 -8.84
CA ALA A 378 -19.27 6.82 -7.56
C ALA A 378 -20.72 7.32 -7.72
N PRO A 379 -21.76 6.52 -7.34
CA PRO A 379 -23.14 6.96 -7.40
C PRO A 379 -23.47 7.98 -6.30
N ALA A 380 -24.43 8.85 -6.56
CA ALA A 380 -24.88 9.90 -5.62
C ALA A 380 -25.26 9.35 -4.24
N ALA A 381 -25.88 8.17 -4.21
CA ALA A 381 -26.30 7.53 -2.95
C ALA A 381 -25.13 7.14 -2.03
N ARG A 382 -23.89 7.08 -2.55
CA ARG A 382 -22.70 6.68 -1.82
C ARG A 382 -21.73 7.84 -1.53
N THR A 383 -21.89 9.00 -2.20
CA THR A 383 -20.88 10.05 -2.17
C THR A 383 -21.40 11.44 -1.94
N VAL A 384 -22.62 11.77 -2.33
CA VAL A 384 -23.09 13.17 -2.26
C VAL A 384 -23.18 13.64 -0.82
N ASP A 385 -22.35 14.61 -0.50
CA ASP A 385 -22.38 15.40 0.72
C ASP A 385 -22.25 16.88 0.31
N ALA A 386 -23.37 17.59 0.34
CA ALA A 386 -23.42 18.98 -0.12
C ALA A 386 -22.61 19.93 0.78
N ASP A 387 -22.47 19.59 2.07
CA ASP A 387 -21.75 20.42 3.03
C ASP A 387 -20.22 20.32 2.84
N LEU A 388 -19.76 19.22 2.23
CA LEU A 388 -18.36 18.95 1.96
C LEU A 388 -17.97 19.12 0.48
N GLY A 389 -18.91 19.60 -0.38
CA GLY A 389 -18.66 19.77 -1.80
C GLY A 389 -18.47 18.46 -2.59
N VAL A 390 -18.86 17.32 -2.01
CA VAL A 390 -18.72 16.01 -2.66
C VAL A 390 -19.85 15.76 -3.62
N SER A 391 -19.52 15.49 -4.88
CA SER A 391 -20.46 15.23 -5.96
C SER A 391 -20.47 13.78 -6.39
N ALA A 392 -21.49 13.35 -7.13
CA ALA A 392 -21.50 12.06 -7.80
C ALA A 392 -20.45 11.99 -8.91
N GLY A 393 -20.05 10.78 -9.28
CA GLY A 393 -19.14 10.54 -10.40
C GLY A 393 -19.76 10.88 -11.75
N LEU A 394 -18.90 11.08 -12.74
CA LEU A 394 -19.27 11.49 -14.10
C LEU A 394 -20.33 10.57 -14.73
N PHE A 395 -20.20 9.25 -14.56
CA PHE A 395 -21.14 8.28 -15.14
C PHE A 395 -22.49 8.22 -14.43
N TYR A 396 -22.65 8.93 -13.31
CA TYR A 396 -23.88 9.05 -12.55
C TYR A 396 -24.46 10.46 -12.58
N GLY A 397 -24.04 11.27 -13.55
CA GLY A 397 -24.60 12.60 -13.80
C GLY A 397 -24.10 13.70 -12.87
N GLY A 398 -23.06 13.46 -12.08
CA GLY A 398 -22.44 14.45 -11.19
C GLY A 398 -21.54 15.47 -11.89
N GLY A 399 -21.48 15.45 -13.23
CA GLY A 399 -20.56 16.32 -13.97
C GLY A 399 -19.10 15.96 -13.79
N GLY A 400 -18.22 16.92 -14.01
CA GLY A 400 -16.76 16.72 -13.89
C GLY A 400 -16.15 17.18 -12.55
N GLU A 401 -16.95 17.65 -11.64
CA GLU A 401 -16.50 18.30 -10.40
C GLU A 401 -15.70 17.34 -9.52
N GLN A 402 -16.29 16.17 -9.18
CA GLN A 402 -15.57 15.17 -8.36
C GLN A 402 -14.33 14.66 -9.06
N LEU A 403 -14.37 14.44 -10.37
CA LEU A 403 -13.19 14.02 -11.13
C LEU A 403 -12.06 15.06 -11.07
N TRP A 404 -12.42 16.35 -11.13
CA TRP A 404 -11.48 17.45 -11.00
C TRP A 404 -10.83 17.51 -9.61
N VAL A 405 -11.64 17.35 -8.55
CA VAL A 405 -11.15 17.30 -7.17
C VAL A 405 -10.15 16.14 -6.99
N GLN A 406 -10.50 14.96 -7.47
CA GLN A 406 -9.61 13.79 -7.43
C GLN A 406 -8.30 14.06 -8.21
N PHE A 407 -8.40 14.67 -9.38
CA PHE A 407 -7.23 14.99 -10.21
C PHE A 407 -6.26 15.95 -9.50
N TYR A 408 -6.74 17.08 -8.98
CA TYR A 408 -5.82 18.03 -8.36
C TYR A 408 -5.27 17.54 -7.01
N GLY A 409 -6.02 16.75 -6.26
CA GLY A 409 -5.52 16.11 -5.03
C GLY A 409 -4.40 15.12 -5.33
N ILE A 410 -4.54 14.32 -6.38
CA ILE A 410 -3.45 13.47 -6.90
C ILE A 410 -2.24 14.32 -7.31
N ALA A 411 -2.46 15.40 -8.07
CA ALA A 411 -1.39 16.28 -8.52
C ALA A 411 -0.64 16.93 -7.35
N ALA A 412 -1.35 17.37 -6.30
CA ALA A 412 -0.76 17.90 -5.08
C ALA A 412 0.09 16.84 -4.36
N THR A 413 -0.43 15.61 -4.22
CA THR A 413 0.29 14.49 -3.64
C THR A 413 1.58 14.18 -4.44
N ILE A 414 1.48 14.16 -5.77
CA ILE A 414 2.65 13.93 -6.66
C ILE A 414 3.68 15.03 -6.46
N ALA A 415 3.27 16.28 -6.50
CA ALA A 415 4.17 17.42 -6.40
C ALA A 415 4.91 17.43 -5.06
N PHE A 416 4.16 17.34 -3.96
CA PHE A 416 4.73 17.38 -2.61
C PHE A 416 5.64 16.18 -2.33
N THR A 417 5.11 14.97 -2.48
CA THR A 417 5.84 13.75 -2.16
C THR A 417 7.03 13.56 -3.11
N GLY A 418 6.82 13.78 -4.41
CA GLY A 418 7.87 13.62 -5.42
C GLY A 418 9.05 14.56 -5.18
N VAL A 419 8.78 15.84 -4.91
CA VAL A 419 9.84 16.83 -4.65
C VAL A 419 10.59 16.52 -3.35
N LEU A 420 9.88 16.30 -2.25
CA LEU A 420 10.53 16.09 -0.96
C LEU A 420 11.32 14.78 -0.89
N THR A 421 10.77 13.71 -1.46
CA THR A 421 11.49 12.42 -1.49
C THR A 421 12.69 12.46 -2.43
N LEU A 422 12.61 13.17 -3.58
CA LEU A 422 13.77 13.38 -4.45
C LEU A 422 14.89 14.14 -3.72
N ILE A 423 14.55 15.24 -3.04
CA ILE A 423 15.53 16.00 -2.24
C ILE A 423 16.14 15.10 -1.16
N LEU A 424 15.31 14.36 -0.42
CA LEU A 424 15.78 13.48 0.64
C LEU A 424 16.73 12.40 0.10
N TRP A 425 16.41 11.75 -1.03
CA TRP A 425 17.29 10.77 -1.64
C TRP A 425 18.61 11.36 -2.12
N LEU A 426 18.60 12.58 -2.65
CA LEU A 426 19.83 13.29 -3.02
C LEU A 426 20.68 13.62 -1.80
N VAL A 427 20.08 14.08 -0.71
CA VAL A 427 20.79 14.33 0.56
C VAL A 427 21.42 13.03 1.09
N ILE A 428 20.67 11.94 1.13
CA ILE A 428 21.18 10.63 1.55
C ILE A 428 22.33 10.16 0.65
N LYS A 429 22.22 10.34 -0.67
CA LYS A 429 23.27 9.98 -1.62
C LYS A 429 24.59 10.68 -1.32
N TRP A 430 24.55 11.95 -0.96
CA TRP A 430 25.75 12.77 -0.70
C TRP A 430 26.28 12.68 0.72
N THR A 431 25.49 12.20 1.68
CA THR A 431 25.90 12.07 3.08
C THR A 431 26.25 10.65 3.47
N VAL A 432 25.27 9.75 3.48
CA VAL A 432 25.39 8.35 3.90
C VAL A 432 25.90 7.47 2.73
N GLY A 433 25.60 7.89 1.51
CA GLY A 433 25.73 7.08 0.30
C GLY A 433 24.54 6.14 0.12
N LEU A 434 24.03 6.06 -1.09
CA LEU A 434 22.77 5.34 -1.39
C LEU A 434 22.99 3.91 -1.84
N ARG A 435 24.02 3.67 -2.66
CA ARG A 435 24.29 2.41 -3.34
C ARG A 435 25.48 1.68 -2.72
N VAL A 436 25.40 0.36 -2.64
CA VAL A 436 26.55 -0.51 -2.33
C VAL A 436 27.56 -0.51 -3.48
N SER A 437 28.79 -0.96 -3.25
CA SER A 437 29.79 -1.13 -4.32
C SER A 437 29.39 -2.23 -5.29
N GLU A 438 29.99 -2.24 -6.48
CA GLU A 438 29.73 -3.29 -7.48
C GLU A 438 30.09 -4.67 -6.94
N ASP A 439 31.21 -4.79 -6.22
CA ASP A 439 31.64 -6.05 -5.59
C ASP A 439 30.63 -6.54 -4.54
N GLN A 440 30.11 -5.63 -3.73
CA GLN A 440 29.06 -5.94 -2.75
C GLN A 440 27.75 -6.37 -3.42
N GLU A 441 27.33 -5.68 -4.49
CA GLU A 441 26.16 -6.09 -5.25
C GLU A 441 26.34 -7.44 -5.94
N MET A 442 27.56 -7.74 -6.40
CA MET A 442 27.91 -9.03 -6.99
C MET A 442 27.96 -10.14 -5.94
N ALA A 443 28.53 -9.88 -4.77
CA ALA A 443 28.57 -10.84 -3.65
C ALA A 443 27.17 -11.13 -3.07
N GLY A 444 26.32 -10.10 -2.99
CA GLY A 444 25.00 -10.11 -2.38
C GLY A 444 24.97 -9.37 -1.04
N LEU A 445 23.80 -8.76 -0.76
CA LEU A 445 23.63 -7.90 0.41
C LEU A 445 23.60 -8.71 1.72
N ASP A 446 23.19 -9.98 1.68
CA ASP A 446 23.17 -10.86 2.84
C ASP A 446 24.55 -10.93 3.51
N ILE A 447 25.58 -11.18 2.72
CA ILE A 447 26.94 -11.30 3.25
C ILE A 447 27.60 -9.91 3.40
N SER A 448 27.37 -8.99 2.46
CA SER A 448 28.11 -7.73 2.43
C SER A 448 27.58 -6.67 3.40
N GLU A 449 26.28 -6.67 3.71
CA GLU A 449 25.64 -5.72 4.64
C GLU A 449 25.34 -6.36 6.01
N HIS A 450 25.07 -7.70 6.06
CA HIS A 450 24.59 -8.38 7.27
C HIS A 450 25.51 -9.47 7.78
N GLY A 451 26.56 -9.87 7.02
CA GLY A 451 27.51 -10.89 7.44
C GLY A 451 26.93 -12.30 7.56
N MET A 452 25.77 -12.55 6.94
CA MET A 452 25.08 -13.85 6.99
C MET A 452 24.45 -14.17 5.63
N TYR A 453 24.03 -15.40 5.42
CA TYR A 453 23.25 -15.80 4.25
C TYR A 453 21.81 -16.09 4.65
N GLY A 454 20.84 -15.65 3.85
CA GLY A 454 19.42 -16.00 4.03
C GLY A 454 19.17 -17.50 3.81
N TYR A 455 19.97 -18.13 2.94
CA TYR A 455 19.93 -19.57 2.64
C TYR A 455 21.33 -20.16 2.77
N PRO A 456 21.84 -20.37 4.00
CA PRO A 456 23.24 -20.75 4.22
C PRO A 456 23.63 -22.06 3.55
N GLU A 457 22.78 -23.09 3.55
CA GLU A 457 23.07 -24.40 2.95
C GLU A 457 23.30 -24.37 1.43
N GLN A 458 22.85 -23.30 0.76
CA GLN A 458 23.06 -23.13 -0.69
C GLN A 458 24.36 -22.40 -1.03
N PHE A 459 24.94 -21.68 -0.07
CA PHE A 459 26.13 -20.86 -0.25
C PHE A 459 27.32 -21.33 0.56
N ILE A 460 27.11 -22.16 1.58
CA ILE A 460 28.14 -22.69 2.47
C ILE A 460 28.12 -24.22 2.38
N GLU A 461 29.26 -24.85 2.03
CA GLU A 461 29.37 -26.29 2.16
C GLU A 461 29.37 -26.66 3.65
N VAL A 462 28.29 -27.30 4.10
CA VAL A 462 28.18 -27.85 5.45
C VAL A 462 28.64 -29.30 5.38
N PRO A 463 29.81 -29.67 5.97
CA PRO A 463 30.28 -31.03 5.96
C PRO A 463 29.26 -31.98 6.60
N GLY A 464 28.83 -33.01 5.87
CA GLY A 464 27.88 -34.02 6.34
C GLY A 464 26.41 -33.68 6.23
N ALA A 465 26.01 -32.47 5.75
CA ALA A 465 24.62 -32.09 5.59
C ALA A 465 23.88 -32.90 4.53
N PHE A 466 24.57 -33.38 3.49
CA PHE A 466 23.99 -34.23 2.44
C PHE A 466 24.88 -35.47 2.18
N PRO A 467 24.27 -36.64 1.95
CA PRO A 467 25.03 -37.82 1.47
C PRO A 467 25.71 -37.48 0.14
N GLU A 468 26.95 -38.00 -0.07
CA GLU A 468 27.69 -37.77 -1.32
C GLU A 468 26.94 -38.12 -2.60
N SER A 469 25.98 -39.06 -2.53
CA SER A 469 25.15 -39.45 -3.65
C SER A 469 24.16 -38.35 -4.14
N THR A 470 23.82 -37.37 -3.31
CA THR A 470 22.95 -36.25 -3.68
C THR A 470 23.69 -35.08 -4.33
N ARG A 471 25.02 -35.01 -4.20
CA ARG A 471 25.83 -33.95 -4.83
C ARG A 471 25.87 -34.08 -6.36
N HIS A 472 25.73 -35.29 -6.89
CA HIS A 472 25.80 -35.55 -8.32
C HIS A 472 24.45 -35.34 -9.04
N SER A 473 23.35 -35.44 -8.32
CA SER A 473 22.00 -35.28 -8.91
C SER A 473 21.46 -33.84 -8.93
N ALA A 474 22.08 -32.95 -8.16
CA ALA A 474 21.61 -31.55 -8.04
C ALA A 474 22.17 -30.58 -9.12
N GLY A 475 22.83 -31.12 -10.18
CA GLY A 475 23.23 -30.32 -11.35
C GLY A 475 24.16 -29.13 -11.04
N MET A 476 24.93 -29.17 -9.94
CA MET A 476 26.01 -28.22 -9.71
C MET A 476 27.16 -28.55 -10.65
N ALA A 477 27.11 -28.00 -11.88
CA ALA A 477 28.27 -27.93 -12.74
C ALA A 477 29.41 -27.32 -11.91
N SER A 478 30.42 -28.11 -11.66
CA SER A 478 31.68 -27.70 -11.12
C SER A 478 32.13 -26.41 -11.80
N LEU A 479 32.18 -25.34 -11.05
CA LEU A 479 33.00 -24.20 -11.43
C LEU A 479 34.42 -24.76 -11.48
N ALA A 480 34.92 -25.03 -12.69
CA ALA A 480 36.24 -25.53 -12.95
C ALA A 480 37.24 -24.65 -12.18
N ARG A 481 37.99 -25.27 -11.29
CA ARG A 481 39.18 -24.64 -10.72
C ARG A 481 40.10 -24.26 -11.86
N PRO A 482 40.65 -23.04 -11.90
CA PRO A 482 41.69 -22.74 -12.85
C PRO A 482 42.82 -23.76 -12.64
N SER A 483 43.21 -24.47 -13.70
CA SER A 483 44.36 -25.32 -13.69
C SER A 483 45.56 -24.47 -13.28
N THR A 484 46.17 -24.80 -12.16
CA THR A 484 47.53 -24.34 -11.83
C THR A 484 48.44 -24.75 -12.96
N MET A 485 48.94 -23.79 -13.71
CA MET A 485 50.10 -24.01 -14.55
C MET A 485 51.24 -24.39 -13.61
N SER A 486 51.67 -25.65 -13.69
CA SER A 486 52.98 -26.08 -13.25
C SER A 486 53.95 -25.94 -14.39
N ASP A 487 55.10 -25.38 -14.10
CA ASP A 487 56.39 -25.26 -14.79
C ASP A 487 56.53 -24.14 -15.84
#